data_7372a3edcb431a5857d1001b0ec48a86
#
_entry.id   7372a3edcb431a5857d1001b0ec48a86
#
_cell.length_a   1.000
_cell.length_b   1.000
_cell.length_c   1.000
_cell.angle_alpha   90.00
_cell.angle_beta   90.00
_cell.angle_gamma   90.00
#
_symmetry.space_group_name_H-M   'P 1'
#
loop_
_entity.id
_entity.type
_entity.pdbx_description
1 polymer ?
#
loop_
_entity_poly.entity_id
_entity_poly.type
_entity_poly.pdbx_seq_one_letter_code
_entity_poly.pdbx_strand_id
1 'polypeptide(L)'
;MPRHHAESSASGIAYTFTFEDFLAARRALAWNGVLGHHTYWIRYVIFAVIMVACWWVPVTHDLKRYALSNSHIVLLTFAAVIALMIFAWALDLLFTRLAFGRLAIAGADVTLTFEADGVHYKMPSYFGVLTWAGIHRVMSMPGYLLLFISKSEAVVLPRRAFPSDGAFGETLQLVRTKTGAEAVS
;
A
#
# COMPACT_ATOMS: atom_id res chain seq x y z
N MET A 1 48.08 -20.98 -5.47
CA MET A 1 47.56 -20.00 -4.50
C MET A 1 46.05 -19.98 -4.64
N PRO A 2 45.27 -20.54 -3.71
CA PRO A 2 43.83 -20.46 -3.76
C PRO A 2 43.39 -19.07 -3.34
N ARG A 3 42.66 -18.35 -4.19
CA ARG A 3 41.98 -17.12 -3.86
C ARG A 3 40.83 -17.48 -2.92
N HIS A 4 40.97 -17.13 -1.65
CA HIS A 4 39.84 -17.05 -0.74
C HIS A 4 38.87 -15.99 -1.30
N HIS A 5 37.84 -16.45 -2.01
CA HIS A 5 36.63 -15.65 -2.12
C HIS A 5 36.11 -15.49 -0.70
N ALA A 6 36.26 -14.28 -0.18
CA ALA A 6 35.48 -13.87 0.98
C ALA A 6 34.02 -14.06 0.61
N GLU A 7 33.40 -15.11 1.13
CA GLU A 7 31.95 -15.25 1.16
C GLU A 7 31.42 -14.05 1.92
N SER A 8 31.06 -13.01 1.17
CA SER A 8 30.17 -11.98 1.65
C SER A 8 28.92 -12.72 2.13
N SER A 9 28.73 -12.80 3.43
CA SER A 9 27.56 -13.45 4.01
C SER A 9 26.33 -12.73 3.49
N ALA A 10 25.74 -13.28 2.43
CA ALA A 10 24.51 -12.80 1.86
C ALA A 10 23.44 -12.93 2.95
N SER A 11 23.04 -11.83 3.57
CA SER A 11 21.99 -11.85 4.57
C SER A 11 20.68 -12.10 3.84
N GLY A 12 20.23 -13.36 3.86
CA GLY A 12 18.96 -13.79 3.29
C GLY A 12 17.83 -13.46 4.26
N ILE A 13 16.77 -12.86 3.75
CA ILE A 13 15.54 -12.56 4.49
C ILE A 13 14.43 -13.39 3.88
N ALA A 14 13.71 -14.15 4.72
CA ALA A 14 12.57 -14.95 4.29
C ALA A 14 11.31 -14.53 5.06
N TYR A 15 10.22 -14.34 4.35
CA TYR A 15 8.92 -14.03 4.94
C TYR A 15 7.77 -14.45 4.04
N THR A 16 6.60 -14.68 4.64
CA THR A 16 5.37 -14.93 3.90
C THR A 16 4.69 -13.58 3.61
N PHE A 17 4.36 -13.32 2.32
CA PHE A 17 3.69 -12.08 1.91
C PHE A 17 2.22 -12.08 2.33
N THR A 18 1.85 -11.17 3.23
CA THR A 18 0.52 -11.11 3.83
C THR A 18 -0.34 -9.99 3.26
N PHE A 19 -1.63 -10.02 3.58
CA PHE A 19 -2.55 -8.94 3.25
C PHE A 19 -2.13 -7.58 3.87
N GLU A 20 -1.51 -7.60 5.05
CA GLU A 20 -0.99 -6.39 5.70
C GLU A 20 0.16 -5.76 4.92
N ASP A 21 1.05 -6.58 4.35
CA ASP A 21 2.15 -6.12 3.49
C ASP A 21 1.62 -5.47 2.21
N PHE A 22 0.58 -6.07 1.63
CA PHE A 22 -0.11 -5.51 0.47
C PHE A 22 -0.76 -4.16 0.80
N LEU A 23 -1.40 -4.03 1.96
CA LEU A 23 -1.97 -2.75 2.41
C LEU A 23 -0.90 -1.69 2.67
N ALA A 24 0.25 -2.09 3.25
CA ALA A 24 1.38 -1.19 3.46
C ALA A 24 1.92 -0.67 2.12
N ALA A 25 2.12 -1.55 1.13
CA ALA A 25 2.51 -1.16 -0.22
C ALA A 25 1.50 -0.19 -0.85
N ARG A 26 0.21 -0.52 -0.78
CA ARG A 26 -0.86 0.33 -1.32
C ARG A 26 -0.90 1.71 -0.68
N ARG A 27 -0.72 1.80 0.66
CA ARG A 27 -0.62 3.08 1.38
C ARG A 27 0.58 3.90 0.93
N ALA A 28 1.74 3.27 0.82
CA ALA A 28 2.95 3.94 0.37
C ALA A 28 2.85 4.46 -1.06
N LEU A 29 2.27 3.68 -1.96
CA LEU A 29 2.00 4.10 -3.34
C LEU A 29 0.99 5.25 -3.40
N ALA A 30 -0.04 5.24 -2.56
CA ALA A 30 -1.00 6.34 -2.43
C ALA A 30 -0.32 7.62 -1.91
N TRP A 31 0.58 7.49 -0.93
CA TRP A 31 1.32 8.63 -0.36
C TRP A 31 2.29 9.25 -1.37
N ASN A 32 2.88 8.45 -2.25
CA ASN A 32 3.80 8.92 -3.29
C ASN A 32 3.15 9.66 -4.46
N GLY A 33 1.86 9.95 -4.40
CA GLY A 33 1.18 10.75 -5.41
C GLY A 33 0.81 10.00 -6.69
N VAL A 34 1.12 8.71 -6.81
CA VAL A 34 0.71 7.89 -7.97
C VAL A 34 -0.79 7.64 -7.99
N LEU A 35 -1.36 7.50 -6.79
CA LEU A 35 -2.81 7.45 -6.58
C LEU A 35 -3.21 8.65 -5.70
N GLY A 36 -2.79 9.85 -6.00
CA GLY A 36 -2.89 11.04 -5.17
C GLY A 36 -3.95 10.91 -4.07
N HIS A 37 -3.52 10.84 -2.81
CA HIS A 37 -4.40 10.67 -1.65
C HIS A 37 -5.58 11.67 -1.69
N HIS A 38 -5.31 12.89 -2.17
CA HIS A 38 -6.34 13.90 -2.44
C HIS A 38 -7.33 13.47 -3.53
N THR A 39 -6.87 12.85 -4.61
CA THR A 39 -7.75 12.47 -5.73
C THR A 39 -8.71 11.34 -5.32
N TYR A 40 -8.30 10.47 -4.39
CA TYR A 40 -9.14 9.40 -3.89
C TYR A 40 -10.30 9.96 -3.06
N TRP A 41 -10.00 10.81 -2.07
CA TRP A 41 -11.01 11.45 -1.22
C TRP A 41 -11.87 12.43 -2.01
N ILE A 42 -11.29 13.19 -2.94
CA ILE A 42 -12.03 14.11 -3.81
C ILE A 42 -13.11 13.36 -4.61
N ARG A 43 -12.81 12.18 -5.14
CA ARG A 43 -13.80 11.35 -5.86
C ARG A 43 -14.98 10.96 -4.97
N TYR A 44 -14.72 10.53 -3.74
CA TYR A 44 -15.80 10.19 -2.79
C TYR A 44 -16.59 11.43 -2.37
N VAL A 45 -15.91 12.54 -2.13
CA VAL A 45 -16.58 13.82 -1.77
C VAL A 45 -17.43 14.30 -2.95
N ILE A 46 -16.90 14.33 -4.17
CA ILE A 46 -17.67 14.71 -5.37
C ILE A 46 -18.88 13.78 -5.55
N PHE A 47 -18.67 12.45 -5.43
CA PHE A 47 -19.77 11.49 -5.55
C PHE A 47 -20.83 11.70 -4.46
N ALA A 48 -20.42 11.91 -3.21
CA ALA A 48 -21.33 12.21 -2.10
C ALA A 48 -22.09 13.52 -2.34
N VAL A 49 -21.44 14.57 -2.82
CA VAL A 49 -22.08 15.86 -3.14
C VAL A 49 -23.09 15.70 -4.26
N ILE A 50 -22.74 14.98 -5.33
CA ILE A 50 -23.67 14.72 -6.46
C ILE A 50 -24.86 13.90 -5.97
N MET A 51 -24.64 12.86 -5.17
CA MET A 51 -25.72 12.02 -4.63
C MET A 51 -26.65 12.83 -3.71
N VAL A 52 -26.08 13.69 -2.85
CA VAL A 52 -26.87 14.60 -2.00
C VAL A 52 -27.66 15.58 -2.86
N ALA A 53 -27.05 16.20 -3.87
CA ALA A 53 -27.72 17.15 -4.76
C ALA A 53 -28.85 16.48 -5.56
N CYS A 54 -28.60 15.30 -6.13
CA CYS A 54 -29.60 14.55 -6.89
C CYS A 54 -30.77 14.07 -6.02
N TRP A 55 -30.51 13.77 -4.75
CA TRP A 55 -31.55 13.29 -3.85
C TRP A 55 -32.29 14.44 -3.14
N TRP A 56 -31.62 15.56 -2.91
CA TRP A 56 -32.18 16.68 -2.16
C TRP A 56 -33.50 17.20 -2.76
N VAL A 57 -33.56 17.39 -4.05
CA VAL A 57 -34.72 17.99 -4.73
C VAL A 57 -35.97 17.09 -4.68
N PRO A 58 -35.94 15.82 -5.13
CA PRO A 58 -37.13 14.96 -5.09
C PRO A 58 -37.54 14.58 -3.68
N VAL A 59 -36.58 14.25 -2.80
CA VAL A 59 -36.85 13.79 -1.44
C VAL A 59 -37.44 14.94 -0.58
N THR A 60 -36.93 16.14 -0.69
CA THR A 60 -37.53 17.28 0.06
C THR A 60 -38.92 17.63 -0.43
N HIS A 61 -39.22 17.45 -1.72
CA HIS A 61 -40.53 17.71 -2.26
C HIS A 61 -41.57 16.67 -1.78
N ASP A 62 -41.20 15.38 -1.80
CA ASP A 62 -42.09 14.29 -1.39
C ASP A 62 -42.24 14.19 0.14
N LEU A 63 -41.13 14.36 0.90
CA LEU A 63 -41.21 14.29 2.36
C LEU A 63 -42.00 15.44 2.98
N LYS A 64 -42.10 16.58 2.34
CA LYS A 64 -43.03 17.66 2.77
C LYS A 64 -44.48 17.24 2.69
N ARG A 65 -44.85 16.30 1.82
CA ARG A 65 -46.20 15.73 1.75
C ARG A 65 -46.53 14.89 2.99
N TYR A 66 -45.52 14.30 3.64
CA TYR A 66 -45.71 13.48 4.85
C TYR A 66 -45.62 14.30 6.16
N ALA A 67 -45.71 15.62 6.09
CA ALA A 67 -45.65 16.55 7.25
C ALA A 67 -44.37 16.39 8.12
N LEU A 68 -43.28 15.89 7.55
CA LEU A 68 -41.99 15.83 8.25
C LEU A 68 -41.39 17.24 8.39
N SER A 69 -40.92 17.55 9.60
CA SER A 69 -40.23 18.82 9.83
C SER A 69 -38.89 18.87 9.07
N ASN A 70 -38.45 20.08 8.71
CA ASN A 70 -37.18 20.30 8.03
C ASN A 70 -35.99 19.67 8.78
N SER A 71 -36.04 19.61 10.12
CA SER A 71 -35.00 18.97 10.95
C SER A 71 -34.92 17.46 10.74
N HIS A 72 -36.03 16.76 10.60
CA HIS A 72 -36.04 15.32 10.32
C HIS A 72 -35.51 15.02 8.92
N ILE A 73 -35.81 15.85 7.93
CA ILE A 73 -35.31 15.71 6.57
C ILE A 73 -33.78 15.85 6.56
N VAL A 74 -33.24 16.86 7.24
CA VAL A 74 -31.80 17.08 7.37
C VAL A 74 -31.12 15.89 8.05
N LEU A 75 -31.70 15.40 9.16
CA LEU A 75 -31.15 14.25 9.90
C LEU A 75 -31.11 12.98 9.04
N LEU A 76 -32.20 12.66 8.33
CA LEU A 76 -32.27 11.51 7.44
C LEU A 76 -31.26 11.59 6.28
N THR A 77 -31.09 12.78 5.70
CA THR A 77 -30.10 12.99 4.64
C THR A 77 -28.69 12.77 5.18
N PHE A 78 -28.38 13.28 6.37
CA PHE A 78 -27.08 13.09 6.98
C PHE A 78 -26.80 11.62 7.29
N ALA A 79 -27.79 10.90 7.83
CA ALA A 79 -27.70 9.47 8.09
C ALA A 79 -27.47 8.67 6.79
N ALA A 80 -28.17 9.01 5.70
CA ALA A 80 -28.00 8.38 4.40
C ALA A 80 -26.60 8.61 3.83
N VAL A 81 -26.06 9.81 3.95
CA VAL A 81 -24.67 10.11 3.50
C VAL A 81 -23.66 9.28 4.28
N ILE A 82 -23.80 9.21 5.61
CA ILE A 82 -22.91 8.38 6.45
C ILE A 82 -23.02 6.90 6.05
N ALA A 83 -24.22 6.39 5.86
CA ALA A 83 -24.43 5.00 5.42
C ALA A 83 -23.78 4.71 4.07
N LEU A 84 -23.87 5.61 3.11
CA LEU A 84 -23.21 5.51 1.81
C LEU A 84 -21.68 5.54 1.94
N MET A 85 -21.14 6.39 2.81
CA MET A 85 -19.69 6.43 3.05
C MET A 85 -19.19 5.13 3.67
N ILE A 86 -19.90 4.56 4.64
CA ILE A 86 -19.58 3.28 5.26
C ILE A 86 -19.65 2.16 4.21
N PHE A 87 -20.70 2.15 3.39
CA PHE A 87 -20.87 1.18 2.32
C PHE A 87 -19.74 1.25 1.28
N ALA A 88 -19.38 2.47 0.84
CA ALA A 88 -18.28 2.67 -0.10
C ALA A 88 -16.94 2.20 0.47
N TRP A 89 -16.70 2.47 1.77
CA TRP A 89 -15.51 1.98 2.47
C TRP A 89 -15.49 0.46 2.58
N ALA A 90 -16.63 -0.18 2.90
CA ALA A 90 -16.74 -1.63 2.96
C ALA A 90 -16.50 -2.29 1.60
N LEU A 91 -17.03 -1.68 0.53
CA LEU A 91 -16.77 -2.12 -0.84
C LEU A 91 -15.27 -2.00 -1.21
N ASP A 92 -14.62 -0.88 -0.89
CA ASP A 92 -13.18 -0.72 -1.14
C ASP A 92 -12.36 -1.78 -0.41
N LEU A 93 -12.69 -2.09 0.83
CA LEU A 93 -12.05 -3.16 1.59
C LEU A 93 -12.29 -4.54 0.95
N LEU A 94 -13.52 -4.81 0.52
CA LEU A 94 -13.86 -6.06 -0.16
C LEU A 94 -13.08 -6.22 -1.47
N PHE A 95 -13.09 -5.19 -2.33
CA PHE A 95 -12.34 -5.22 -3.59
C PHE A 95 -10.83 -5.34 -3.36
N THR A 96 -10.31 -4.69 -2.32
CA THR A 96 -8.90 -4.81 -1.94
C THR A 96 -8.55 -6.23 -1.52
N ARG A 97 -9.41 -6.91 -0.76
CA ARG A 97 -9.22 -8.32 -0.39
C ARG A 97 -9.31 -9.25 -1.60
N LEU A 98 -10.28 -9.02 -2.48
CA LEU A 98 -10.42 -9.80 -3.71
C LEU A 98 -9.21 -9.60 -4.64
N ALA A 99 -8.72 -8.37 -4.76
CA ALA A 99 -7.52 -8.07 -5.53
C ALA A 99 -6.30 -8.79 -4.95
N PHE A 100 -6.12 -8.77 -3.62
CA PHE A 100 -5.04 -9.52 -2.97
C PHE A 100 -5.14 -11.02 -3.26
N GLY A 101 -6.31 -11.63 -3.13
CA GLY A 101 -6.51 -13.06 -3.39
C GLY A 101 -6.23 -13.49 -4.85
N ARG A 102 -6.21 -12.53 -5.79
CA ARG A 102 -5.85 -12.78 -7.20
C ARG A 102 -4.34 -12.61 -7.48
N LEU A 103 -3.58 -12.07 -6.53
CA LEU A 103 -2.14 -11.94 -6.70
C LEU A 103 -1.46 -13.30 -6.59
N ALA A 104 -0.60 -13.62 -7.54
CA ALA A 104 0.18 -14.87 -7.53
C ALA A 104 1.12 -14.99 -6.31
N ILE A 105 1.42 -13.85 -5.67
CA ILE A 105 2.29 -13.78 -4.48
C ILE A 105 1.51 -13.78 -3.16
N ALA A 106 0.16 -13.83 -3.19
CA ALA A 106 -0.65 -13.83 -1.98
C ALA A 106 -0.37 -15.09 -1.15
N GLY A 107 0.10 -14.92 0.09
CA GLY A 107 0.49 -16.03 0.96
C GLY A 107 1.73 -16.80 0.52
N ALA A 108 2.46 -16.33 -0.49
CA ALA A 108 3.69 -16.97 -0.94
C ALA A 108 4.87 -16.64 -0.02
N ASP A 109 5.78 -17.61 0.11
CA ASP A 109 7.06 -17.38 0.79
C ASP A 109 8.01 -16.66 -0.15
N VAL A 110 8.47 -15.51 0.30
CA VAL A 110 9.41 -14.64 -0.41
C VAL A 110 10.76 -14.73 0.28
N THR A 111 11.78 -15.06 -0.47
CA THR A 111 13.18 -15.00 -0.01
C THR A 111 13.89 -13.88 -0.76
N LEU A 112 14.54 -13.02 -0.02
CA LEU A 112 15.33 -11.90 -0.54
C LEU A 112 16.77 -12.08 -0.09
N THR A 113 17.71 -11.93 -1.01
CA THR A 113 19.14 -11.98 -0.75
C THR A 113 19.78 -10.70 -1.28
N PHE A 114 20.56 -10.02 -0.46
CA PHE A 114 21.26 -8.80 -0.85
C PHE A 114 22.65 -9.16 -1.34
N GLU A 115 22.92 -8.94 -2.61
CA GLU A 115 24.18 -9.25 -3.26
C GLU A 115 24.88 -7.99 -3.81
N ALA A 116 26.05 -8.15 -4.39
CA ALA A 116 26.83 -7.03 -4.89
C ALA A 116 26.16 -6.30 -6.06
N ASP A 117 25.41 -7.01 -6.90
CA ASP A 117 24.72 -6.56 -8.11
C ASP A 117 23.29 -6.07 -7.85
N GLY A 118 22.68 -6.47 -6.73
CA GLY A 118 21.30 -6.10 -6.43
C GLY A 118 20.64 -6.93 -5.34
N VAL A 119 19.32 -6.89 -5.35
CA VAL A 119 18.44 -7.67 -4.49
C VAL A 119 17.88 -8.84 -5.29
N HIS A 120 18.32 -10.04 -4.97
CA HIS A 120 17.79 -11.26 -5.54
C HIS A 120 16.53 -11.65 -4.80
N TYR A 121 15.45 -11.88 -5.52
CA TYR A 121 14.20 -12.33 -4.93
C TYR A 121 13.77 -13.67 -5.53
N LYS A 122 13.31 -14.54 -4.65
CA LYS A 122 12.82 -15.87 -5.00
C LYS A 122 11.45 -16.08 -4.39
N MET A 123 10.51 -16.47 -5.23
CA MET A 123 9.16 -16.87 -4.89
C MET A 123 8.90 -18.28 -5.45
N PRO A 124 7.86 -19.02 -5.03
CA PRO A 124 7.62 -20.39 -5.50
C PRO A 124 7.57 -20.55 -7.02
N SER A 125 7.02 -19.54 -7.71
CA SER A 125 6.82 -19.58 -9.18
C SER A 125 7.66 -18.57 -9.95
N TYR A 126 8.47 -17.77 -9.27
CA TYR A 126 9.18 -16.66 -9.89
C TYR A 126 10.49 -16.33 -9.15
N PHE A 127 11.54 -16.05 -9.90
CA PHE A 127 12.79 -15.53 -9.36
C PHE A 127 13.27 -14.37 -10.23
N GLY A 128 14.01 -13.46 -9.65
CA GLY A 128 14.56 -12.33 -10.38
C GLY A 128 15.60 -11.58 -9.58
N VAL A 129 16.22 -10.63 -10.25
CA VAL A 129 17.21 -9.73 -9.68
C VAL A 129 16.75 -8.29 -9.88
N LEU A 130 16.66 -7.57 -8.79
CA LEU A 130 16.46 -6.15 -8.79
C LEU A 130 17.82 -5.47 -8.62
N THR A 131 18.37 -4.95 -9.71
CA THR A 131 19.66 -4.24 -9.66
C THR A 131 19.57 -2.98 -8.81
N TRP A 132 20.67 -2.60 -8.17
CA TRP A 132 20.70 -1.37 -7.36
C TRP A 132 20.29 -0.12 -8.15
N ALA A 133 20.70 -0.05 -9.42
CA ALA A 133 20.33 1.05 -10.32
C ALA A 133 18.82 1.07 -10.68
N GLY A 134 18.14 -0.08 -10.55
CA GLY A 134 16.69 -0.19 -10.77
C GLY A 134 15.84 0.28 -9.58
N ILE A 135 16.46 0.56 -8.44
CA ILE A 135 15.77 1.09 -7.26
C ILE A 135 15.80 2.62 -7.32
N HIS A 136 14.69 3.22 -7.69
CA HIS A 136 14.61 4.68 -7.85
C HIS A 136 14.40 5.43 -6.55
N ARG A 137 13.81 4.78 -5.54
CA ARG A 137 13.49 5.39 -4.26
C ARG A 137 13.42 4.36 -3.15
N VAL A 138 13.82 4.78 -1.96
CA VAL A 138 13.74 3.98 -0.73
C VAL A 138 12.88 4.74 0.27
N MET A 139 11.84 4.08 0.80
CA MET A 139 10.97 4.65 1.83
C MET A 139 10.97 3.76 3.05
N SER A 140 11.23 4.37 4.21
CA SER A 140 11.09 3.72 5.51
C SER A 140 9.77 4.15 6.15
N MET A 141 8.94 3.18 6.50
CA MET A 141 7.68 3.39 7.21
C MET A 141 7.68 2.56 8.51
N PRO A 142 6.84 2.89 9.49
CA PRO A 142 6.71 2.07 10.69
C PRO A 142 6.42 0.60 10.33
N GLY A 143 7.38 -0.28 10.62
CA GLY A 143 7.28 -1.71 10.34
C GLY A 143 7.62 -2.17 8.93
N TYR A 144 8.01 -1.26 8.02
CA TYR A 144 8.27 -1.62 6.62
C TYR A 144 9.41 -0.82 5.99
N LEU A 145 10.16 -1.47 5.11
CA LEU A 145 11.06 -0.84 4.16
C LEU A 145 10.54 -1.12 2.75
N LEU A 146 10.38 -0.09 1.94
CA LEU A 146 9.89 -0.18 0.58
C LEU A 146 10.96 0.26 -0.40
N LEU A 147 11.21 -0.59 -1.38
CA LEU A 147 12.13 -0.34 -2.49
C LEU A 147 11.32 -0.11 -3.76
N PHE A 148 11.24 1.14 -4.21
CA PHE A 148 10.46 1.51 -5.40
C PHE A 148 11.26 1.23 -6.66
N ILE A 149 10.69 0.39 -7.52
CA ILE A 149 11.22 0.02 -8.84
C ILE A 149 10.66 0.97 -9.90
N SER A 150 9.43 1.40 -9.71
CA SER A 150 8.74 2.36 -10.56
C SER A 150 7.84 3.26 -9.71
N LYS A 151 7.10 4.16 -10.37
CA LYS A 151 6.11 5.00 -9.66
C LYS A 151 4.98 4.17 -9.02
N SER A 152 4.67 3.00 -9.59
CA SER A 152 3.53 2.16 -9.20
C SER A 152 3.92 0.79 -8.62
N GLU A 153 5.22 0.50 -8.52
CA GLU A 153 5.71 -0.80 -8.07
C GLU A 153 6.77 -0.64 -7.00
N ALA A 154 6.63 -1.41 -5.93
CA ALA A 154 7.59 -1.45 -4.83
C ALA A 154 7.74 -2.86 -4.28
N VAL A 155 8.97 -3.23 -3.93
CA VAL A 155 9.24 -4.41 -3.10
C VAL A 155 9.08 -4.03 -1.65
N VAL A 156 8.31 -4.81 -0.91
CA VAL A 156 7.96 -4.55 0.49
C VAL A 156 8.77 -5.48 1.38
N LEU A 157 9.55 -4.92 2.27
CA LEU A 157 10.31 -5.66 3.27
C LEU A 157 9.71 -5.39 4.65
N PRO A 158 8.95 -6.32 5.20
CA PRO A 158 8.39 -6.14 6.54
C PRO A 158 9.48 -6.29 7.61
N ARG A 159 9.46 -5.44 8.62
CA ARG A 159 10.43 -5.46 9.73
C ARG A 159 10.47 -6.82 10.45
N ARG A 160 9.33 -7.51 10.51
CA ARG A 160 9.23 -8.86 11.10
C ARG A 160 10.04 -9.94 10.38
N ALA A 161 10.47 -9.68 9.14
CA ALA A 161 11.31 -10.60 8.37
C ALA A 161 12.79 -10.56 8.81
N PHE A 162 13.18 -9.53 9.55
CA PHE A 162 14.53 -9.35 10.02
C PHE A 162 14.73 -9.98 11.40
N PRO A 163 15.90 -10.60 11.67
CA PRO A 163 16.16 -11.25 12.96
C PRO A 163 16.27 -10.25 14.11
N SER A 164 16.59 -9.00 13.83
CA SER A 164 16.70 -7.93 14.82
C SER A 164 16.50 -6.55 14.21
N ASP A 165 16.25 -5.56 15.06
CA ASP A 165 16.16 -4.15 14.65
C ASP A 165 17.51 -3.61 14.12
N GLY A 166 18.61 -4.14 14.62
CA GLY A 166 19.95 -3.84 14.11
C GLY A 166 20.09 -4.30 12.65
N ALA A 167 19.70 -5.54 12.33
CA ALA A 167 19.75 -6.08 10.98
C ALA A 167 18.86 -5.30 10.00
N PHE A 168 17.70 -4.83 10.45
CA PHE A 168 16.85 -3.94 9.67
C PHE A 168 17.54 -2.61 9.37
N GLY A 169 18.17 -1.99 10.38
CA GLY A 169 18.92 -0.75 10.25
C GLY A 169 20.13 -0.88 9.32
N GLU A 170 20.90 -1.96 9.45
CA GLU A 170 22.04 -2.28 8.57
C GLU A 170 21.59 -2.45 7.11
N THR A 171 20.51 -3.18 6.88
CA THR A 171 19.94 -3.35 5.53
C THR A 171 19.49 -2.02 4.95
N LEU A 172 18.84 -1.18 5.74
CA LEU A 172 18.43 0.16 5.31
C LEU A 172 19.64 1.00 4.90
N GLN A 173 20.73 0.97 5.68
CA GLN A 173 21.96 1.69 5.34
C GLN A 173 22.63 1.11 4.08
N LEU A 174 22.70 -0.21 3.96
CA LEU A 174 23.23 -0.88 2.77
C LEU A 174 22.49 -0.43 1.51
N VAL A 175 21.15 -0.50 1.53
CA VAL A 175 20.32 -0.09 0.39
C VAL A 175 20.55 1.38 0.05
N ARG A 176 20.57 2.27 1.03
CA ARG A 176 20.85 3.71 0.83
C ARG A 176 22.21 3.94 0.17
N THR A 177 23.24 3.27 0.68
CA THR A 177 24.61 3.42 0.16
C THR A 177 24.72 2.92 -1.28
N LYS A 178 24.05 1.81 -1.60
CA LYS A 178 24.11 1.18 -2.93
C LYS A 178 23.25 1.89 -3.98
N THR A 179 22.12 2.45 -3.59
CA THR A 179 21.19 3.11 -4.53
C THR A 179 21.49 4.59 -4.70
N GLY A 180 22.17 5.24 -3.75
CA GLY A 180 22.31 6.70 -3.72
C GLY A 180 20.96 7.42 -3.56
N ALA A 181 19.88 6.69 -3.30
CA ALA A 181 18.53 7.22 -3.26
C ALA A 181 18.31 8.01 -1.96
N GLU A 182 17.74 9.20 -2.09
CA GLU A 182 17.28 9.96 -0.93
C GLU A 182 16.17 9.17 -0.19
N ALA A 183 16.37 8.98 1.10
CA ALA A 183 15.36 8.36 1.93
C ALA A 183 14.34 9.41 2.34
N VAL A 184 13.09 9.18 1.99
CA VAL A 184 11.95 9.93 2.51
C VAL A 184 11.43 9.19 3.74
N SER A 185 11.55 9.85 4.89
CA SER A 185 10.99 9.40 6.18
C SER A 185 9.59 9.98 6.39
#